data_3d07a9d8c9410c5e5d08eed083e4fdad
#
_entry.id   3d07a9d8c9410c5e5d08eed083e4fdad
#
_cell.length_a   1.000
_cell.length_b   1.000
_cell.length_c   1.000
_cell.angle_alpha   90.00
_cell.angle_beta   90.00
_cell.angle_gamma   90.00
#
_symmetry.space_group_name_H-M   'P 1'
#
loop_
_entity.id
_entity.type
_entity.pdbx_description
1 polymer ?
#
loop_
_entity_poly.entity_id
_entity_poly.type
_entity_poly.pdbx_seq_one_letter_code
_entity_poly.pdbx_strand_id
1 'polypeptide(L)' 'MSNPLEEAPTHVKLAVDLIMILEQHDVEPEEVLKALDIVKSEFEKKLVSN' A
#
# COMPACT_ATOMS: atom_id res chain seq x y z
N MET A 1 -14.21 22.43 5.47
CA MET A 1 -14.07 21.24 6.33
C MET A 1 -13.04 20.28 5.70
N SER A 2 -12.07 19.87 6.46
CA SER A 2 -11.03 19.02 5.93
C SER A 2 -11.51 17.58 5.79
N ASN A 3 -10.95 16.90 4.78
CA ASN A 3 -11.22 15.50 4.55
C ASN A 3 -10.41 14.69 5.57
N PRO A 4 -11.04 13.78 6.34
CA PRO A 4 -10.29 12.97 7.31
C PRO A 4 -9.11 12.23 6.68
N LEU A 5 -9.23 11.85 5.41
CA LEU A 5 -8.17 11.16 4.70
C LEU A 5 -6.95 12.06 4.50
N GLU A 6 -7.17 13.35 4.27
CA GLU A 6 -6.08 14.30 4.10
C GLU A 6 -5.32 14.54 5.40
N GLU A 7 -5.98 14.32 6.52
CA GLU A 7 -5.36 14.49 7.83
C GLU A 7 -4.69 13.20 8.32
N ALA A 8 -4.92 12.10 7.63
CA ALA A 8 -4.35 10.81 8.00
C ALA A 8 -2.83 10.80 7.82
N PRO A 9 -2.13 9.96 8.58
CA PRO A 9 -0.69 9.77 8.34
C PRO A 9 -0.40 9.31 6.92
N THR A 10 0.80 9.58 6.45
CA THR A 10 1.21 9.27 5.09
C THR A 10 0.98 7.81 4.72
N HIS A 11 1.35 6.89 5.61
CA HIS A 11 1.21 5.46 5.32
C HIS A 11 -0.25 5.03 5.20
N VAL A 12 -1.17 5.71 5.91
CA VAL A 12 -2.60 5.42 5.79
C VAL A 12 -3.12 5.87 4.44
N LYS A 13 -2.71 7.07 4.00
CA LYS A 13 -3.09 7.57 2.67
C LYS A 13 -2.61 6.65 1.58
N LEU A 14 -1.37 6.20 1.69
CA LEU A 14 -0.80 5.28 0.70
C LEU A 14 -1.55 3.95 0.69
N ALA A 15 -1.92 3.45 1.86
CA ALA A 15 -2.66 2.20 1.95
C ALA A 15 -4.01 2.31 1.26
N VAL A 16 -4.71 3.41 1.46
CA VAL A 16 -6.01 3.63 0.82
C VAL A 16 -5.85 3.69 -0.70
N ASP A 17 -4.84 4.43 -1.18
CA ASP A 17 -4.57 4.52 -2.61
C ASP A 17 -4.27 3.14 -3.21
N LEU A 18 -3.46 2.35 -2.51
CA LEU A 18 -3.11 1.00 -2.96
C LEU A 18 -4.34 0.10 -3.02
N ILE A 19 -5.19 0.17 -2.02
CA ILE A 19 -6.42 -0.62 -2.01
C ILE A 19 -7.27 -0.30 -3.24
N MET A 20 -7.42 0.99 -3.54
CA MET A 20 -8.22 1.41 -4.69
C MET A 20 -7.63 0.90 -6.00
N ILE A 21 -6.32 1.02 -6.15
CA ILE A 21 -5.64 0.55 -7.37
C ILE A 21 -5.78 -0.96 -7.50
N LEU A 22 -5.55 -1.69 -6.43
CA LEU A 22 -5.62 -3.14 -6.45
C LEU A 22 -7.03 -3.64 -6.74
N GLU A 23 -8.03 -2.97 -6.20
CA GLU A 23 -9.42 -3.34 -6.47
C GLU A 23 -9.80 -3.10 -7.93
N GLN A 24 -9.22 -2.08 -8.56
CA GLN A 24 -9.45 -1.82 -9.97
C GLN A 24 -8.88 -2.91 -10.87
N HIS A 25 -7.86 -3.61 -10.41
CA HIS A 25 -7.23 -4.68 -11.18
C HIS A 25 -8.02 -5.99 -11.11
N ASP A 26 -9.00 -6.07 -10.22
CA ASP A 26 -9.87 -7.24 -10.10
C ASP A 26 -9.07 -8.54 -9.90
N VAL A 27 -8.12 -8.49 -8.97
CA VAL A 27 -7.24 -9.61 -8.67
C VAL A 27 -7.72 -10.30 -7.40
N GLU A 28 -7.52 -11.62 -7.33
CA GLU A 28 -7.89 -12.37 -6.14
C GLU A 28 -7.10 -11.87 -4.91
N PRO A 29 -7.76 -11.80 -3.74
CA PRO A 29 -7.09 -11.32 -2.54
C PRO A 29 -5.79 -12.05 -2.20
N GLU A 30 -5.74 -13.36 -2.46
CA GLU A 30 -4.53 -14.14 -2.21
C GLU A 30 -3.35 -13.66 -3.03
N GLU A 31 -3.62 -13.30 -4.28
CA GLU A 31 -2.56 -12.79 -5.16
C GLU A 31 -2.10 -11.41 -4.72
N VAL A 32 -3.03 -10.59 -4.25
CA VAL A 32 -2.70 -9.27 -3.71
C VAL A 32 -1.76 -9.42 -2.51
N LEU A 33 -2.07 -10.34 -1.61
CA LEU A 33 -1.24 -10.54 -0.42
C LEU A 33 0.17 -11.01 -0.79
N LYS A 34 0.28 -11.89 -1.78
CA LYS A 34 1.60 -12.33 -2.27
C LYS A 34 2.38 -11.17 -2.88
N ALA A 35 1.71 -10.34 -3.64
CA ALA A 35 2.35 -9.18 -4.25
C ALA A 35 2.83 -8.19 -3.19
N LEU A 36 2.03 -7.98 -2.15
CA LEU A 36 2.39 -7.07 -1.06
C LEU A 36 3.61 -7.57 -0.30
N ASP A 37 3.75 -8.89 -0.15
CA ASP A 37 4.94 -9.46 0.49
C ASP A 37 6.20 -9.11 -0.30
N ILE A 38 6.13 -9.15 -1.62
CA ILE A 38 7.25 -8.79 -2.48
C ILE A 38 7.57 -7.30 -2.32
N VAL A 39 6.54 -6.46 -2.34
CA VAL A 39 6.70 -5.01 -2.19
C VAL A 39 7.33 -4.70 -0.83
N LYS A 40 6.82 -5.33 0.21
CA LYS A 40 7.34 -5.13 1.57
C LYS A 40 8.82 -5.49 1.65
N SER A 41 9.18 -6.65 1.09
CA SER A 41 10.56 -7.12 1.10
C SER A 41 11.48 -6.12 0.40
N GLU A 42 11.03 -5.57 -0.72
CA GLU A 42 11.81 -4.61 -1.48
C GLU A 42 12.10 -3.34 -0.67
N PHE A 43 11.10 -2.84 0.03
CA PHE A 43 11.28 -1.63 0.82
C PHE A 43 12.06 -1.88 2.11
N GLU A 44 11.96 -3.09 2.66
CA GLU A 44 12.81 -3.46 3.79
C GLU A 44 14.29 -3.41 3.41
N LYS A 45 14.62 -3.84 2.20
CA LYS A 45 15.99 -3.75 1.70
C LYS A 45 16.45 -2.30 1.62
N LYS A 46 15.58 -1.40 1.20
CA LYS A 46 15.91 0.01 1.09
C LYS A 46 16.19 0.64 2.45
N LEU A 47 15.48 0.19 3.49
CA LEU A 47 15.77 0.66 4.84
C LEU A 47 17.16 0.28 5.28
N VAL A 48 17.58 -0.94 4.97
CA VAL A 48 18.89 -1.46 5.38
C VAL A 48 20.02 -0.80 4.57
N SER A 49 19.73 -0.50 3.30
CA SER A 49 20.73 0.06 2.38
C SER A 49 21.09 1.50 2.69
N ASN A 50 20.23 2.18 3.40
CA ASN A 50 20.50 3.58 3.78
C ASN A 50 21.40 3.66 5.03
#